data_d6ead5e644b21844317244408f78a68d
#
_entry.id   d6ead5e644b21844317244408f78a68d
#
_cell.length_a   1.000
_cell.length_b   1.000
_cell.length_c   1.000
_cell.angle_alpha   90.00
_cell.angle_beta   90.00
_cell.angle_gamma   90.00
#
_symmetry.space_group_name_H-M   'P 1'
#
loop_
_entity.id
_entity.type
_entity.pdbx_description
1 polymer ?
#
loop_
_entity_poly.entity_id
_entity_poly.type
_entity_poly.pdbx_seq_one_letter_code
_entity_poly.pdbx_strand_id
1 'polypeptide(L)'
;MKYHSLLLLLIAIVLNVGCSNKVSLSGTVTFDDGAPLTHGAVFFHSEKLSAQGIIQPDGTYIVGTDKTDDGIPRGTYQVYLVGTDHVEYKQTRTGVIDPITGENIDHRFRDEVRSPIIDQKYANPATSGLTVQAGKTKTFDIKVERYKEH
;
A
#
# COMPACT_ATOMS: atom_id res chain seq x y z
N MET A 1 58.15 4.45 -10.17
CA MET A 1 57.12 3.49 -10.61
C MET A 1 56.15 3.00 -9.51
N LYS A 2 56.33 3.35 -8.23
CA LYS A 2 55.43 2.89 -7.13
C LYS A 2 54.17 3.76 -6.92
N TYR A 3 54.17 5.00 -7.42
CA TYR A 3 53.05 5.95 -7.19
C TYR A 3 51.95 5.89 -8.23
N HIS A 4 52.20 5.33 -9.42
CA HIS A 4 51.20 5.19 -10.48
C HIS A 4 50.16 4.09 -10.15
N SER A 5 50.57 3.05 -9.40
CA SER A 5 49.68 1.97 -8.96
C SER A 5 48.68 2.42 -7.88
N LEU A 6 49.12 3.35 -7.02
CA LEU A 6 48.25 3.91 -5.96
C LEU A 6 47.22 4.87 -6.49
N LEU A 7 47.55 5.65 -7.55
CA LEU A 7 46.66 6.58 -8.19
C LEU A 7 45.54 5.86 -8.96
N LEU A 8 45.86 4.71 -9.59
CA LEU A 8 44.84 3.88 -10.29
C LEU A 8 43.85 3.21 -9.33
N LEU A 9 44.30 2.86 -8.10
CA LEU A 9 43.43 2.28 -7.08
C LEU A 9 42.44 3.32 -6.50
N LEU A 10 42.86 4.58 -6.41
CA LEU A 10 42.00 5.66 -5.89
C LEU A 10 40.88 6.05 -6.88
N ILE A 11 41.09 5.91 -8.19
CA ILE A 11 40.12 6.23 -9.24
C ILE A 11 39.01 5.16 -9.31
N ALA A 12 39.29 3.91 -8.92
CA ALA A 12 38.31 2.81 -8.96
C ALA A 12 37.19 2.92 -7.89
N ILE A 13 37.39 3.74 -6.86
CA ILE A 13 36.43 3.85 -5.73
C ILE A 13 35.32 4.87 -6.00
N VAL A 14 35.48 5.76 -6.99
CA VAL A 14 34.54 6.89 -7.22
C VAL A 14 33.35 6.54 -8.13
N LEU A 15 33.29 5.33 -8.71
CA LEU A 15 32.28 4.98 -9.74
C LEU A 15 31.02 4.28 -9.21
N ASN A 16 30.83 4.19 -7.89
CA ASN A 16 29.62 3.57 -7.31
C ASN A 16 28.64 4.58 -6.70
N VAL A 17 28.56 5.81 -7.23
CA VAL A 17 27.40 6.65 -6.96
C VAL A 17 26.27 6.17 -7.87
N GLY A 18 25.59 5.12 -7.44
CA GLY A 18 24.32 4.69 -8.02
C GLY A 18 23.34 5.84 -7.88
N CYS A 19 23.13 6.64 -8.92
CA CYS A 19 22.03 7.57 -9.03
C CYS A 19 20.74 6.76 -8.96
N SER A 20 20.15 6.68 -7.78
CA SER A 20 18.80 6.20 -7.61
C SER A 20 17.89 7.13 -8.41
N ASN A 21 17.33 6.63 -9.52
CA ASN A 21 16.42 7.38 -10.37
C ASN A 21 15.00 7.47 -9.74
N LYS A 22 14.94 7.32 -8.42
CA LYS A 22 13.71 7.43 -7.64
C LYS A 22 13.39 8.89 -7.34
N VAL A 23 12.11 9.20 -7.32
CA VAL A 23 11.57 10.52 -6.96
C VAL A 23 10.64 10.36 -5.79
N SER A 24 10.61 11.34 -4.90
CA SER A 24 9.64 11.39 -3.81
C SER A 24 8.24 11.59 -4.39
N LEU A 25 7.28 10.82 -3.91
CA LEU A 25 5.87 10.96 -4.23
C LEU A 25 5.07 10.76 -2.93
N SER A 26 4.18 11.68 -2.64
CA SER A 26 3.29 11.61 -1.47
C SER A 26 1.91 12.11 -1.85
N GLY A 27 0.96 12.06 -0.94
CA GLY A 27 -0.37 12.62 -1.16
C GLY A 27 -1.32 12.34 -0.01
N THR A 28 -2.59 12.62 -0.24
CA THR A 28 -3.69 12.36 0.68
C THR A 28 -4.76 11.52 0.00
N VAL A 29 -5.45 10.70 0.77
CA VAL A 29 -6.66 9.98 0.33
C VAL A 29 -7.82 10.49 1.14
N THR A 30 -8.82 11.05 0.45
CA THR A 30 -10.02 11.62 1.08
C THR A 30 -11.28 11.11 0.40
N PHE A 31 -12.37 11.09 1.13
CA PHE A 31 -13.71 10.94 0.58
C PHE A 31 -14.18 12.22 -0.13
N ASP A 32 -15.29 12.15 -0.87
CA ASP A 32 -15.88 13.29 -1.56
C ASP A 32 -16.28 14.44 -0.61
N ASP A 33 -16.61 14.10 0.65
CA ASP A 33 -16.95 15.04 1.72
C ASP A 33 -15.73 15.67 2.37
N GLY A 34 -14.52 15.32 1.94
CA GLY A 34 -13.24 15.82 2.46
C GLY A 34 -12.73 15.08 3.70
N ALA A 35 -13.48 14.11 4.23
CA ALA A 35 -13.01 13.29 5.34
C ALA A 35 -11.83 12.41 4.89
N PRO A 36 -10.78 12.22 5.71
CA PRO A 36 -9.66 11.38 5.35
C PRO A 36 -10.04 9.89 5.35
N LEU A 37 -9.44 9.11 4.45
CA LEU A 37 -9.40 7.66 4.56
C LEU A 37 -8.30 7.30 5.55
N THR A 38 -8.64 6.65 6.66
CA THR A 38 -7.77 6.55 7.84
C THR A 38 -6.88 5.31 7.89
N HIS A 39 -7.01 4.40 6.92
CA HIS A 39 -6.23 3.17 6.86
C HIS A 39 -6.24 2.54 5.47
N GLY A 40 -5.35 1.57 5.27
CA GLY A 40 -5.12 0.90 4.00
C GLY A 40 -3.79 1.27 3.38
N ALA A 41 -3.62 0.97 2.10
CA ALA A 41 -2.43 1.30 1.34
C ALA A 41 -2.79 1.70 -0.09
N VAL A 42 -2.06 2.67 -0.63
CA VAL A 42 -2.09 3.06 -2.03
C VAL A 42 -1.01 2.29 -2.76
N PHE A 43 -1.38 1.53 -3.78
CA PHE A 43 -0.47 0.78 -4.63
C PHE A 43 -0.30 1.46 -5.97
N PHE A 44 0.95 1.48 -6.43
CA PHE A 44 1.39 2.01 -7.71
C PHE A 44 1.93 0.86 -8.53
N HIS A 45 1.27 0.51 -9.61
CA HIS A 45 1.59 -0.65 -10.44
C HIS A 45 2.02 -0.23 -11.84
N SER A 46 3.11 -0.82 -12.32
CA SER A 46 3.55 -0.78 -13.71
C SER A 46 4.02 -2.17 -14.14
N GLU A 47 4.26 -2.40 -15.42
CA GLU A 47 4.76 -3.67 -15.94
C GLU A 47 6.08 -4.14 -15.29
N LYS A 48 6.88 -3.20 -14.78
CA LYS A 48 8.24 -3.48 -14.28
C LYS A 48 8.36 -3.43 -12.77
N LEU A 49 7.44 -2.74 -12.09
CA LEU A 49 7.62 -2.43 -10.68
C LEU A 49 6.27 -2.17 -10.01
N SER A 50 6.21 -2.52 -8.74
CA SER A 50 5.16 -2.09 -7.82
C SER A 50 5.77 -1.30 -6.66
N ALA A 51 5.09 -0.23 -6.26
CA ALA A 51 5.43 0.58 -5.08
C ALA A 51 4.18 0.79 -4.26
N GLN A 52 4.33 1.17 -2.99
CA GLN A 52 3.18 1.39 -2.11
C GLN A 52 3.40 2.55 -1.15
N GLY A 53 2.31 3.12 -0.67
CA GLY A 53 2.30 4.08 0.42
C GLY A 53 1.23 3.69 1.44
N ILE A 54 1.61 3.56 2.71
CA ILE A 54 0.67 3.24 3.79
C ILE A 54 -0.10 4.50 4.16
N ILE A 55 -1.43 4.40 4.17
CA ILE A 55 -2.33 5.49 4.53
C ILE A 55 -2.31 5.68 6.05
N GLN A 56 -1.98 6.88 6.47
CA GLN A 56 -1.95 7.29 7.88
C GLN A 56 -3.36 7.69 8.37
N PRO A 57 -3.61 7.77 9.67
CA PRO A 57 -4.93 8.15 10.21
C PRO A 57 -5.46 9.52 9.76
N ASP A 58 -4.60 10.42 9.29
CA ASP A 58 -4.96 11.71 8.72
C ASP A 58 -5.17 11.67 7.18
N GLY A 59 -5.09 10.47 6.59
CA GLY A 59 -5.24 10.22 5.16
C GLY A 59 -3.97 10.44 4.36
N THR A 60 -2.87 10.89 4.96
CA THR A 60 -1.60 11.11 4.25
C THR A 60 -0.89 9.78 3.93
N TYR A 61 -0.09 9.77 2.87
CA TYR A 61 0.79 8.66 2.53
C TYR A 61 2.07 9.15 1.86
N ILE A 62 3.14 8.36 2.01
CA ILE A 62 4.42 8.56 1.31
C ILE A 62 4.78 7.25 0.61
N VAL A 63 5.20 7.34 -0.65
CA VAL A 63 5.47 6.18 -1.49
C VAL A 63 6.88 5.67 -1.30
N GLY A 64 6.99 4.35 -1.19
CA GLY A 64 8.27 3.64 -1.20
C GLY A 64 8.21 2.36 -2.04
N THR A 65 9.37 1.92 -2.51
CA THR A 65 9.54 0.67 -3.28
C THR A 65 10.12 -0.45 -2.43
N ASP A 66 11.34 -0.26 -1.94
CA ASP A 66 12.06 -1.26 -1.13
C ASP A 66 11.96 -0.95 0.37
N LYS A 67 11.84 0.33 0.71
CA LYS A 67 11.66 0.84 2.07
C LYS A 67 10.56 1.88 2.06
N THR A 68 9.98 2.14 3.22
CA THR A 68 9.06 3.26 3.42
C THR A 68 9.77 4.55 3.01
N ASP A 69 9.12 5.38 2.21
CA ASP A 69 9.55 6.72 1.79
C ASP A 69 10.86 6.80 0.92
N ASP A 70 11.37 5.68 0.44
CA ASP A 70 12.54 5.68 -0.44
C ASP A 70 12.23 6.14 -1.88
N GLY A 71 10.97 6.46 -2.15
CA GLY A 71 10.47 6.98 -3.40
C GLY A 71 10.14 5.92 -4.44
N ILE A 72 9.80 6.40 -5.63
CA ILE A 72 9.37 5.58 -6.76
C ILE A 72 10.16 5.97 -8.02
N PRO A 73 10.59 5.03 -8.87
CA PRO A 73 11.22 5.36 -10.15
C PRO A 73 10.31 6.24 -11.02
N ARG A 74 10.91 7.06 -11.88
CA ARG A 74 10.15 7.85 -12.85
C ARG A 74 9.38 6.94 -13.80
N GLY A 75 8.11 7.24 -14.04
CA GLY A 75 7.26 6.44 -14.92
C GLY A 75 5.78 6.69 -14.74
N THR A 76 4.97 6.01 -15.54
CA THR A 76 3.51 6.03 -15.43
C THR A 76 3.06 4.80 -14.67
N TYR A 77 2.17 5.00 -13.70
CA TYR A 77 1.67 3.95 -12.82
C TYR A 77 0.14 3.97 -12.79
N GLN A 78 -0.45 2.81 -12.84
CA GLN A 78 -1.84 2.59 -12.45
C GLN A 78 -1.91 2.52 -10.92
N VAL A 79 -2.90 3.18 -10.32
CA VAL A 79 -3.00 3.31 -8.87
C VAL A 79 -4.28 2.63 -8.38
N TYR A 80 -4.20 1.91 -7.27
CA TYR A 80 -5.33 1.26 -6.63
C TYR A 80 -5.12 1.19 -5.12
N LEU A 81 -6.18 0.90 -4.36
CA LEU A 81 -6.16 0.89 -2.91
C LEU A 81 -6.46 -0.51 -2.38
N VAL A 82 -5.80 -0.90 -1.28
CA VAL A 82 -5.97 -2.21 -0.62
C VAL A 82 -6.07 -2.04 0.88
N GLY A 83 -6.74 -3.00 1.53
CA GLY A 83 -6.83 -3.02 2.99
C GLY A 83 -7.64 -1.85 3.56
N THR A 84 -8.60 -1.35 2.79
CA THR A 84 -9.47 -0.24 3.14
C THR A 84 -10.79 -0.69 3.77
N ASP A 85 -10.96 -2.00 4.00
CA ASP A 85 -12.19 -2.55 4.56
C ASP A 85 -12.26 -2.33 6.07
N HIS A 86 -13.48 -2.12 6.57
CA HIS A 86 -13.74 -2.25 8.00
C HIS A 86 -13.72 -3.72 8.40
N VAL A 87 -12.90 -4.06 9.40
CA VAL A 87 -12.75 -5.44 9.87
C VAL A 87 -13.37 -5.58 11.25
N GLU A 88 -14.38 -6.44 11.35
CA GLU A 88 -14.99 -6.82 12.61
C GLU A 88 -14.72 -8.30 12.91
N TYR A 89 -14.52 -8.62 14.18
CA TYR A 89 -14.38 -10.00 14.64
C TYR A 89 -15.64 -10.41 15.39
N LYS A 90 -16.42 -11.32 14.80
CA LYS A 90 -17.60 -11.93 15.46
C LYS A 90 -17.19 -13.22 16.16
N GLN A 91 -17.55 -13.33 17.43
CA GLN A 91 -17.39 -14.58 18.15
C GLN A 91 -18.62 -15.45 17.92
N THR A 92 -18.44 -16.56 17.22
CA THR A 92 -19.48 -17.57 17.04
C THR A 92 -19.24 -18.74 18.02
N ARG A 93 -20.25 -19.07 18.80
CA ARG A 93 -20.23 -20.25 19.65
C ARG A 93 -20.96 -21.38 18.92
N THR A 94 -20.26 -22.46 18.64
CA THR A 94 -20.89 -23.71 18.20
C THR A 94 -20.94 -24.67 19.38
N GLY A 95 -22.13 -24.87 19.94
CA GLY A 95 -22.36 -25.94 20.89
C GLY A 95 -22.24 -27.31 20.19
N VAL A 96 -21.07 -27.90 20.21
CA VAL A 96 -20.86 -29.27 19.75
C VAL A 96 -20.93 -30.15 20.96
N ILE A 97 -21.85 -31.13 20.96
CA ILE A 97 -21.93 -32.13 22.01
C ILE A 97 -20.87 -33.20 21.70
N ASP A 98 -19.99 -33.46 22.66
CA ASP A 98 -19.03 -34.56 22.57
C ASP A 98 -19.82 -35.89 22.48
N PRO A 99 -19.70 -36.66 21.40
CA PRO A 99 -20.45 -37.89 21.23
C PRO A 99 -20.06 -39.01 22.22
N ILE A 100 -18.93 -38.86 22.94
CA ILE A 100 -18.42 -39.85 23.89
C ILE A 100 -18.83 -39.48 25.31
N THR A 101 -18.68 -38.22 25.70
CA THR A 101 -18.93 -37.75 27.07
C THR A 101 -20.31 -37.14 27.26
N GLY A 102 -20.97 -36.72 26.18
CA GLY A 102 -22.24 -35.99 26.23
C GLY A 102 -22.10 -34.53 26.72
N GLU A 103 -20.87 -34.06 26.92
CA GLU A 103 -20.59 -32.70 27.36
C GLU A 103 -20.65 -31.72 26.21
N ASN A 104 -21.09 -30.50 26.50
CA ASN A 104 -21.09 -29.42 25.53
C ASN A 104 -19.69 -28.81 25.39
N ILE A 105 -19.02 -29.10 24.28
CA ILE A 105 -17.72 -28.52 23.95
C ILE A 105 -17.98 -27.16 23.33
N ASP A 106 -17.79 -26.10 24.10
CA ASP A 106 -17.92 -24.72 23.63
C ASP A 106 -16.69 -24.33 22.81
N HIS A 107 -16.74 -24.58 21.50
CA HIS A 107 -15.72 -24.08 20.58
C HIS A 107 -16.02 -22.63 20.22
N ARG A 108 -15.13 -21.73 20.64
CA ARG A 108 -15.19 -20.33 20.28
C ARG A 108 -14.39 -20.11 19.00
N PHE A 109 -15.08 -19.78 17.93
CA PHE A 109 -14.46 -19.35 16.69
C PHE A 109 -14.53 -17.82 16.60
N ARG A 110 -13.46 -17.23 16.08
CA ARG A 110 -13.42 -15.80 15.75
C ARG A 110 -13.51 -15.69 14.24
N ASP A 111 -14.69 -15.32 13.74
CA ASP A 111 -14.92 -15.07 12.33
C ASP A 111 -14.55 -13.62 12.01
N GLU A 112 -13.72 -13.44 11.00
CA GLU A 112 -13.38 -12.12 10.48
C GLU A 112 -14.42 -11.72 9.43
N VAL A 113 -15.14 -10.63 9.69
CA VAL A 113 -16.12 -10.05 8.78
C VAL A 113 -15.52 -8.75 8.21
N ARG A 114 -15.35 -8.69 6.90
CA ARG A 114 -14.87 -7.50 6.17
C ARG A 114 -16.04 -6.81 5.50
N SER A 115 -16.12 -5.51 5.67
CA SER A 115 -17.13 -4.66 5.03
C SER A 115 -16.41 -3.54 4.26
N PRO A 116 -16.65 -3.40 2.95
CA PRO A 116 -16.01 -2.36 2.16
C PRO A 116 -16.48 -0.98 2.63
N ILE A 117 -15.56 -0.03 2.72
CA ILE A 117 -15.86 1.37 3.06
C ILE A 117 -15.73 2.30 1.87
N ILE A 118 -14.99 1.88 0.84
CA ILE A 118 -14.87 2.60 -0.44
C ILE A 118 -15.46 1.76 -1.57
N ASP A 119 -15.81 2.42 -2.67
CA ASP A 119 -16.26 1.73 -3.89
C ASP A 119 -15.19 0.73 -4.36
N GLN A 120 -15.62 -0.50 -4.64
CA GLN A 120 -14.72 -1.61 -5.00
C GLN A 120 -13.95 -1.39 -6.31
N LYS A 121 -14.38 -0.44 -7.15
CA LYS A 121 -13.62 -0.07 -8.36
C LYS A 121 -12.20 0.33 -8.04
N TYR A 122 -11.96 0.95 -6.87
CA TYR A 122 -10.63 1.39 -6.45
C TYR A 122 -9.70 0.25 -6.00
N ALA A 123 -10.22 -0.94 -5.76
CA ALA A 123 -9.41 -2.10 -5.33
C ALA A 123 -8.65 -2.80 -6.46
N ASN A 124 -8.87 -2.41 -7.72
CA ASN A 124 -8.27 -3.05 -8.88
C ASN A 124 -7.65 -1.99 -9.81
N PRO A 125 -6.38 -2.15 -10.25
CA PRO A 125 -5.71 -1.20 -11.13
C PRO A 125 -6.45 -0.98 -12.47
N ALA A 126 -7.14 -2.01 -12.99
CA ALA A 126 -7.86 -1.91 -14.26
C ALA A 126 -9.16 -1.10 -14.16
N THR A 127 -9.77 -1.00 -12.96
CA THR A 127 -11.07 -0.35 -12.76
C THR A 127 -10.99 0.95 -11.97
N SER A 128 -9.88 1.20 -11.26
CA SER A 128 -9.71 2.37 -10.40
C SER A 128 -9.81 3.70 -11.16
N GLY A 129 -9.40 3.71 -12.42
CA GLY A 129 -9.30 4.93 -13.24
C GLY A 129 -8.20 5.89 -12.77
N LEU A 130 -7.40 5.51 -11.78
CA LEU A 130 -6.36 6.34 -11.20
C LEU A 130 -5.03 6.08 -11.90
N THR A 131 -4.41 7.15 -12.39
CA THR A 131 -3.09 7.07 -13.05
C THR A 131 -2.23 8.25 -12.63
N VAL A 132 -0.96 8.01 -12.36
CA VAL A 132 0.01 9.05 -12.02
C VAL A 132 1.28 8.92 -12.83
N GLN A 133 1.89 10.04 -13.18
CA GLN A 133 3.22 10.10 -13.79
C GLN A 133 4.25 10.58 -12.75
N ALA A 134 4.93 9.62 -12.13
CA ALA A 134 5.98 9.90 -11.16
C ALA A 134 7.15 10.65 -11.82
N GLY A 135 7.60 11.73 -11.18
CA GLY A 135 8.63 12.61 -11.69
C GLY A 135 8.13 13.85 -12.42
N LYS A 136 6.85 13.90 -12.82
CA LYS A 136 6.17 15.14 -13.20
C LYS A 136 5.51 15.82 -12.01
N THR A 137 4.97 15.04 -11.11
CA THR A 137 4.39 15.55 -9.86
C THR A 137 5.12 14.95 -8.64
N LYS A 138 5.11 15.70 -7.55
CA LYS A 138 5.58 15.24 -6.22
C LYS A 138 4.42 14.88 -5.30
N THR A 139 3.21 15.32 -5.65
CA THR A 139 2.01 15.09 -4.86
C THR A 139 0.93 14.48 -5.74
N PHE A 140 0.25 13.45 -5.23
CA PHE A 140 -0.87 12.82 -5.90
C PHE A 140 -2.00 12.59 -4.88
N ASP A 141 -2.95 13.51 -4.84
CA ASP A 141 -4.12 13.43 -3.97
C ASP A 141 -5.22 12.62 -4.65
N ILE A 142 -5.84 11.72 -3.88
CA ILE A 142 -6.84 10.77 -4.34
C ILE A 142 -8.16 11.08 -3.65
N LYS A 143 -9.23 11.20 -4.41
CA LYS A 143 -10.60 11.22 -3.91
C LYS A 143 -11.28 9.90 -4.20
N VAL A 144 -11.92 9.34 -3.18
CA VAL A 144 -12.65 8.06 -3.28
C VAL A 144 -14.11 8.22 -2.88
N GLU A 145 -14.96 7.48 -3.55
CA GLU A 145 -16.37 7.38 -3.19
C GLU A 145 -16.56 6.35 -2.08
N ARG A 146 -17.49 6.61 -1.17
CA ARG A 146 -17.89 5.63 -0.16
C ARG A 146 -18.61 4.45 -0.83
N TYR A 147 -18.43 3.28 -0.28
CA TYR A 147 -19.21 2.11 -0.69
C TYR A 147 -20.71 2.38 -0.53
N LYS A 148 -21.47 2.03 -1.56
CA LYS A 148 -22.93 2.09 -1.56
C LYS A 148 -23.44 0.67 -1.77
N GLU A 149 -24.20 0.18 -0.82
CA GLU A 149 -24.91 -1.08 -0.97
C GLU A 149 -26.02 -0.89 -2.04
N HIS A 150 -26.02 -1.73 -3.08
CA HIS A 150 -26.99 -1.70 -4.19
C HIS A 150 -28.08 -2.77 -3.98
#